data_6e0eaa82a14df326a8ac0ab58a90a668
#
_entry.id   6e0eaa82a14df326a8ac0ab58a90a668
#
_cell.length_a   1.000
_cell.length_b   1.000
_cell.length_c   1.000
_cell.angle_alpha   90.00
_cell.angle_beta   90.00
_cell.angle_gamma   90.00
#
_symmetry.space_group_name_H-M   'P 1'
#
loop_
_entity.id
_entity.type
_entity.pdbx_description
1 polymer ?
#
loop_
_entity_poly.entity_id
_entity_poly.type
_entity_poly.pdbx_seq_one_letter_code
_entity_poly.pdbx_strand_id
1 'polypeptide(L)'
;EGSGFISKAIGGSHSKDHVIERYLDVARYLGAKVDSLDDVEFPMPDLSKETASVQHKLQEAGWQGGDYVVIVPGARWWTKEWPVEHYIELAKKLTADGTAVVLAGGPDDAVKGQKIAEGTASSLVIDLTGQTSLRELAALIKGCSFYISADTGPLHFAAALKKPLVAMYGPTKADRTGPYGSKNSTVLLSPAKCAGCLKKKCDNWHCMHDITPEMVY
;
A
#
# COMPACT_ATOMS: atom_id res chain seq x y z
N GLU A 1 -23.42 1.89 -18.56
CA GLU A 1 -23.90 0.50 -18.66
C GLU A 1 -24.42 0.05 -17.30
N GLY A 2 -25.60 -0.60 -17.24
CA GLY A 2 -26.22 -1.09 -16.00
C GLY A 2 -27.21 -0.17 -15.30
N SER A 3 -27.42 1.07 -15.75
CA SER A 3 -28.35 2.02 -15.13
C SER A 3 -29.82 1.54 -15.11
N GLY A 4 -30.21 0.65 -16.02
CA GLY A 4 -31.56 0.08 -16.06
C GLY A 4 -31.91 -0.84 -14.88
N PHE A 5 -30.92 -1.24 -14.08
CA PHE A 5 -31.10 -2.08 -12.89
C PHE A 5 -31.02 -1.29 -11.57
N ILE A 6 -30.82 0.03 -11.64
CA ILE A 6 -30.64 0.87 -10.45
C ILE A 6 -31.97 1.57 -10.17
N SER A 7 -32.58 1.29 -9.01
CA SER A 7 -33.83 1.89 -8.59
C SER A 7 -33.71 3.38 -8.23
N LYS A 8 -32.54 3.81 -7.76
CA LYS A 8 -32.24 5.19 -7.40
C LYS A 8 -30.73 5.47 -7.46
N ALA A 9 -30.35 6.60 -8.06
CA ALA A 9 -29.00 7.12 -7.95
C ALA A 9 -28.86 7.91 -6.65
N ILE A 10 -27.85 7.59 -5.85
CA ILE A 10 -27.51 8.26 -4.60
C ILE A 10 -26.28 9.11 -4.84
N GLY A 11 -26.32 10.35 -4.33
CA GLY A 11 -25.24 11.32 -4.54
C GLY A 11 -25.30 11.97 -5.92
N GLY A 12 -24.74 13.15 -6.04
CA GLY A 12 -24.56 13.87 -7.30
C GLY A 12 -23.33 13.39 -8.04
N SER A 13 -22.82 14.20 -8.98
CA SER A 13 -21.56 13.94 -9.70
C SER A 13 -20.35 14.19 -8.79
N HIS A 14 -20.14 13.34 -7.79
CA HIS A 14 -19.01 13.38 -6.87
C HIS A 14 -17.77 12.66 -7.45
N SER A 15 -17.49 12.86 -8.74
CA SER A 15 -16.35 12.20 -9.40
C SER A 15 -14.98 12.62 -8.83
N LYS A 16 -14.97 13.70 -8.04
CA LYS A 16 -13.76 14.23 -7.39
C LYS A 16 -13.60 13.77 -5.94
N ASP A 17 -14.65 13.25 -5.31
CA ASP A 17 -14.59 12.85 -3.92
C ASP A 17 -13.88 11.51 -3.75
N HIS A 18 -13.27 11.35 -2.57
CA HIS A 18 -12.64 10.09 -2.18
C HIS A 18 -13.66 8.94 -2.27
N VAL A 19 -13.23 7.77 -2.73
CA VAL A 19 -14.13 6.63 -2.94
C VAL A 19 -14.87 6.22 -1.67
N ILE A 20 -14.26 6.37 -0.50
CA ILE A 20 -14.91 6.11 0.81
C ILE A 20 -16.06 7.07 1.04
N GLU A 21 -15.89 8.38 0.79
CA GLU A 21 -16.98 9.37 0.93
C GLU A 21 -18.19 8.99 0.06
N ARG A 22 -17.93 8.55 -1.16
CA ARG A 22 -19.00 8.08 -2.06
C ARG A 22 -19.74 6.86 -1.51
N TYR A 23 -19.07 5.97 -0.79
CA TYR A 23 -19.72 4.85 -0.11
C TYR A 23 -20.46 5.29 1.16
N LEU A 24 -19.91 6.26 1.88
CA LEU A 24 -20.58 6.85 3.05
C LEU A 24 -21.87 7.59 2.68
N ASP A 25 -21.98 8.16 1.48
CA ASP A 25 -23.22 8.75 0.98
C ASP A 25 -24.35 7.71 0.90
N VAL A 26 -24.05 6.46 0.57
CA VAL A 26 -25.03 5.36 0.61
C VAL A 26 -25.44 5.07 2.04
N ALA A 27 -24.49 5.02 2.97
CA ALA A 27 -24.79 4.81 4.39
C ALA A 27 -25.66 5.95 4.97
N ARG A 28 -25.31 7.20 4.66
CA ARG A 28 -26.11 8.40 5.05
C ARG A 28 -27.51 8.34 4.49
N TYR A 29 -27.67 7.94 3.23
CA TYR A 29 -28.98 7.76 2.61
C TYR A 29 -29.83 6.70 3.31
N LEU A 30 -29.19 5.66 3.85
CA LEU A 30 -29.85 4.60 4.62
C LEU A 30 -30.08 4.97 6.09
N GLY A 31 -29.74 6.21 6.50
CA GLY A 31 -30.01 6.74 7.84
C GLY A 31 -28.84 6.63 8.83
N ALA A 32 -27.64 6.22 8.36
CA ALA A 32 -26.46 6.24 9.23
C ALA A 32 -26.03 7.70 9.51
N LYS A 33 -25.67 7.96 10.77
CA LYS A 33 -25.07 9.24 11.17
C LYS A 33 -23.56 9.14 10.97
N VAL A 34 -23.04 9.84 9.98
CA VAL A 34 -21.61 9.93 9.67
C VAL A 34 -21.30 11.38 9.43
N ASP A 35 -20.93 12.10 10.48
CA ASP A 35 -20.73 13.55 10.47
C ASP A 35 -19.24 13.93 10.43
N SER A 36 -18.35 13.00 10.83
CA SER A 36 -16.90 13.21 10.84
C SER A 36 -16.11 11.97 10.42
N LEU A 37 -14.80 12.14 10.16
CA LEU A 37 -13.88 11.03 9.92
C LEU A 37 -13.73 10.12 11.14
N ASP A 38 -13.95 10.64 12.34
CA ASP A 38 -13.84 9.87 13.58
C ASP A 38 -14.99 8.86 13.72
N ASP A 39 -16.11 9.07 12.97
CA ASP A 39 -17.23 8.13 12.92
C ASP A 39 -16.96 6.95 11.97
N VAL A 40 -15.84 6.97 11.23
CA VAL A 40 -15.52 5.96 10.24
C VAL A 40 -14.53 4.95 10.82
N GLU A 41 -15.00 3.75 11.05
CA GLU A 41 -14.18 2.65 11.52
C GLU A 41 -13.84 1.65 10.40
N PHE A 42 -12.63 1.14 10.42
CA PHE A 42 -12.17 0.04 9.57
C PHE A 42 -11.86 -1.16 10.47
N PRO A 43 -12.89 -1.90 10.92
CA PRO A 43 -12.68 -2.97 11.88
C PRO A 43 -11.80 -4.08 11.29
N MET A 44 -10.76 -4.42 12.00
CA MET A 44 -9.88 -5.55 11.66
C MET A 44 -10.30 -6.76 12.49
N PRO A 45 -10.30 -7.97 11.91
CA PRO A 45 -10.56 -9.17 12.68
C PRO A 45 -9.44 -9.42 13.71
N ASP A 46 -9.69 -10.31 14.66
CA ASP A 46 -8.58 -10.82 15.49
C ASP A 46 -7.52 -11.50 14.61
N LEU A 47 -6.30 -11.03 14.73
CA LEU A 47 -5.14 -11.49 13.96
C LEU A 47 -4.10 -12.23 14.84
N SER A 48 -4.49 -12.66 16.03
CA SER A 48 -3.54 -13.27 16.99
C SER A 48 -2.86 -14.52 16.43
N LYS A 49 -3.61 -15.38 15.72
CA LYS A 49 -3.06 -16.58 15.05
C LYS A 49 -2.11 -16.21 13.93
N GLU A 50 -2.51 -15.28 13.10
CA GLU A 50 -1.72 -14.81 11.96
C GLU A 50 -0.46 -14.08 12.43
N THR A 51 -0.53 -13.35 13.54
CA THR A 51 0.64 -12.72 14.15
C THR A 51 1.67 -13.76 14.56
N ALA A 52 1.26 -14.84 15.23
CA ALA A 52 2.16 -15.93 15.61
C ALA A 52 2.77 -16.62 14.36
N SER A 53 1.95 -16.86 13.34
CA SER A 53 2.41 -17.45 12.06
C SER A 53 3.44 -16.55 11.38
N VAL A 54 3.18 -15.25 11.30
CA VAL A 54 4.10 -14.27 10.69
C VAL A 54 5.41 -14.17 11.45
N GLN A 55 5.36 -14.16 12.78
CA GLN A 55 6.57 -14.15 13.60
C GLN A 55 7.45 -15.38 13.35
N HIS A 56 6.84 -16.57 13.23
CA HIS A 56 7.55 -17.78 12.87
C HIS A 56 8.21 -17.68 11.48
N LYS A 57 7.45 -17.25 10.45
CA LYS A 57 8.00 -17.05 9.11
C LYS A 57 9.16 -16.05 9.06
N LEU A 58 9.04 -14.95 9.81
CA LEU A 58 10.12 -13.96 9.91
C LEU A 58 11.38 -14.56 10.53
N GLN A 59 11.23 -15.35 11.61
CA GLN A 59 12.35 -16.02 12.26
C GLN A 59 13.00 -17.08 11.36
N GLU A 60 12.20 -17.90 10.67
CA GLU A 60 12.69 -18.88 9.69
C GLU A 60 13.47 -18.21 8.54
N ALA A 61 13.03 -17.02 8.14
CA ALA A 61 13.69 -16.21 7.12
C ALA A 61 14.89 -15.39 7.66
N GLY A 62 15.27 -15.58 8.92
CA GLY A 62 16.48 -14.98 9.51
C GLY A 62 16.28 -13.68 10.29
N TRP A 63 15.03 -13.22 10.50
CA TRP A 63 14.79 -12.03 11.33
C TRP A 63 15.15 -12.28 12.79
N GLN A 64 15.98 -11.40 13.34
CA GLN A 64 16.51 -11.52 14.71
C GLN A 64 15.70 -10.74 15.76
N GLY A 65 14.54 -10.21 15.37
CA GLY A 65 13.75 -9.34 16.23
C GLY A 65 13.98 -7.85 15.98
N GLY A 66 13.24 -7.01 16.68
CA GLY A 66 13.29 -5.55 16.55
C GLY A 66 12.27 -5.00 15.55
N ASP A 67 12.43 -3.73 15.22
CA ASP A 67 11.57 -3.03 14.30
C ASP A 67 11.86 -3.42 12.83
N TYR A 68 10.83 -3.41 12.00
CA TYR A 68 10.98 -3.63 10.56
C TYR A 68 10.04 -2.73 9.75
N VAL A 69 10.46 -2.46 8.53
CA VAL A 69 9.67 -1.76 7.52
C VAL A 69 9.08 -2.78 6.56
N VAL A 70 7.79 -2.67 6.25
CA VAL A 70 7.15 -3.49 5.21
C VAL A 70 7.15 -2.72 3.90
N ILE A 71 7.66 -3.35 2.85
CA ILE A 71 7.60 -2.86 1.47
C ILE A 71 6.75 -3.81 0.63
N VAL A 72 5.71 -3.28 -0.04
CA VAL A 72 4.92 -4.04 -1.01
C VAL A 72 5.22 -3.52 -2.42
N PRO A 73 6.06 -4.25 -3.20
CA PRO A 73 6.56 -3.76 -4.48
C PRO A 73 5.58 -3.92 -5.64
N GLY A 74 4.56 -4.77 -5.48
CA GLY A 74 3.60 -5.08 -6.52
C GLY A 74 2.40 -4.16 -6.57
N ALA A 75 1.78 -4.07 -7.74
CA ALA A 75 0.50 -3.40 -7.95
C ALA A 75 -0.32 -4.12 -9.02
N ARG A 76 -1.66 -4.01 -8.96
CA ARG A 76 -2.55 -4.64 -9.95
C ARG A 76 -2.33 -4.14 -11.40
N TRP A 77 -1.87 -2.90 -11.56
CA TRP A 77 -1.53 -2.32 -12.84
C TRP A 77 -0.02 -2.10 -12.87
N TRP A 78 0.65 -2.63 -13.88
CA TRP A 78 2.09 -2.42 -14.05
C TRP A 78 2.49 -0.94 -14.11
N THR A 79 1.59 -0.07 -14.63
CA THR A 79 1.83 1.37 -14.68
C THR A 79 1.91 2.05 -13.31
N LYS A 80 1.40 1.40 -12.25
CA LYS A 80 1.50 1.88 -10.86
C LYS A 80 2.74 1.36 -10.13
N GLU A 81 3.44 0.40 -10.71
CA GLU A 81 4.59 -0.21 -10.06
C GLU A 81 5.77 0.78 -10.04
N TRP A 82 6.41 0.86 -8.92
CA TRP A 82 7.67 1.58 -8.80
C TRP A 82 8.81 0.72 -9.35
N PRO A 83 9.85 1.30 -10.00
CA PRO A 83 10.95 0.52 -10.55
C PRO A 83 11.63 -0.36 -9.50
N VAL A 84 12.01 -1.57 -9.90
CA VAL A 84 12.71 -2.52 -9.01
C VAL A 84 14.04 -1.93 -8.53
N GLU A 85 14.74 -1.23 -9.38
CA GLU A 85 16.01 -0.55 -9.09
C GLU A 85 15.86 0.49 -7.99
N HIS A 86 14.74 1.22 -7.97
CA HIS A 86 14.43 2.19 -6.93
C HIS A 86 14.14 1.51 -5.59
N TYR A 87 13.43 0.38 -5.59
CA TYR A 87 13.24 -0.42 -4.36
C TYR A 87 14.56 -0.96 -3.83
N ILE A 88 15.46 -1.41 -4.70
CA ILE A 88 16.81 -1.87 -4.30
C ILE A 88 17.59 -0.74 -3.64
N GLU A 89 17.58 0.44 -4.24
CA GLU A 89 18.28 1.61 -3.70
C GLU A 89 17.70 2.05 -2.35
N LEU A 90 16.38 2.11 -2.23
CA LEU A 90 15.70 2.39 -0.97
C LEU A 90 16.04 1.36 0.12
N ALA A 91 15.97 0.06 -0.23
CA ALA A 91 16.30 -1.01 0.70
C ALA A 91 17.76 -0.95 1.17
N LYS A 92 18.70 -0.60 0.27
CA LYS A 92 20.11 -0.36 0.64
C LYS A 92 20.26 0.78 1.65
N LYS A 93 19.55 1.89 1.46
CA LYS A 93 19.57 3.02 2.42
C LYS A 93 19.03 2.57 3.79
N LEU A 94 17.84 1.96 3.81
CA LEU A 94 17.21 1.49 5.05
C LEU A 94 18.09 0.48 5.80
N THR A 95 18.68 -0.49 5.08
CA THR A 95 19.53 -1.52 5.71
C THR A 95 20.88 -0.97 6.15
N ALA A 96 21.41 0.08 5.50
CA ALA A 96 22.60 0.78 5.96
C ALA A 96 22.40 1.48 7.31
N ASP A 97 21.17 1.92 7.60
CA ASP A 97 20.78 2.46 8.91
C ASP A 97 20.45 1.37 9.95
N GLY A 98 20.63 0.09 9.60
CA GLY A 98 20.32 -1.03 10.48
C GLY A 98 18.83 -1.40 10.52
N THR A 99 18.00 -0.85 9.64
CA THR A 99 16.56 -1.13 9.60
C THR A 99 16.29 -2.41 8.80
N ALA A 100 15.59 -3.37 9.41
CA ALA A 100 15.14 -4.57 8.70
C ALA A 100 14.02 -4.21 7.70
N VAL A 101 14.10 -4.78 6.50
CA VAL A 101 13.13 -4.60 5.42
C VAL A 101 12.45 -5.92 5.12
N VAL A 102 11.13 -5.96 5.25
CA VAL A 102 10.34 -7.14 4.90
C VAL A 102 9.58 -6.85 3.60
N LEU A 103 9.93 -7.59 2.56
CA LEU A 103 9.21 -7.56 1.30
C LEU A 103 7.97 -8.44 1.41
N ALA A 104 6.82 -7.95 1.00
CA ALA A 104 5.56 -8.68 1.03
C ALA A 104 4.74 -8.41 -0.23
N GLY A 105 3.82 -9.31 -0.55
CA GLY A 105 2.98 -9.20 -1.75
C GLY A 105 2.35 -10.54 -2.12
N GLY A 106 1.65 -10.56 -3.24
CA GLY A 106 1.06 -11.77 -3.79
C GLY A 106 2.09 -12.68 -4.48
N PRO A 107 1.66 -13.90 -4.91
CA PRO A 107 2.54 -14.81 -5.65
C PRO A 107 3.12 -14.20 -6.94
N ASP A 108 2.36 -13.33 -7.60
CA ASP A 108 2.80 -12.63 -8.82
C ASP A 108 3.96 -11.65 -8.57
N ASP A 109 4.19 -11.27 -7.31
CA ASP A 109 5.25 -10.37 -6.90
C ASP A 109 6.56 -11.09 -6.53
N ALA A 110 6.57 -12.44 -6.43
CA ALA A 110 7.70 -13.23 -5.94
C ALA A 110 9.01 -12.97 -6.73
N VAL A 111 8.95 -12.93 -8.05
CA VAL A 111 10.13 -12.63 -8.90
C VAL A 111 10.67 -11.23 -8.61
N LYS A 112 9.80 -10.29 -8.32
CA LYS A 112 10.17 -8.90 -8.00
C LYS A 112 10.81 -8.82 -6.62
N GLY A 113 10.20 -9.48 -5.61
CA GLY A 113 10.76 -9.60 -4.27
C GLY A 113 12.17 -10.19 -4.29
N GLN A 114 12.34 -11.32 -4.99
CA GLN A 114 13.65 -11.95 -5.17
C GLN A 114 14.69 -10.99 -5.75
N LYS A 115 14.35 -10.29 -6.84
CA LYS A 115 15.27 -9.31 -7.47
C LYS A 115 15.66 -8.18 -6.51
N ILE A 116 14.72 -7.70 -5.68
CA ILE A 116 14.99 -6.65 -4.70
C ILE A 116 15.93 -7.19 -3.62
N ALA A 117 15.67 -8.38 -3.09
CA ALA A 117 16.49 -8.99 -2.05
C ALA A 117 17.93 -9.25 -2.55
N GLU A 118 18.08 -9.88 -3.73
CA GLU A 118 19.38 -10.15 -4.36
C GLU A 118 20.14 -8.85 -4.68
N GLY A 119 19.43 -7.85 -5.25
CA GLY A 119 20.05 -6.57 -5.62
C GLY A 119 20.45 -5.71 -4.42
N THR A 120 19.76 -5.87 -3.28
CA THR A 120 20.14 -5.19 -2.03
C THR A 120 21.32 -5.87 -1.37
N ALA A 121 21.41 -7.20 -1.45
CA ALA A 121 22.49 -8.02 -0.90
C ALA A 121 22.76 -7.78 0.61
N SER A 122 21.69 -7.64 1.40
CA SER A 122 21.74 -7.42 2.84
C SER A 122 20.96 -8.50 3.60
N SER A 123 21.52 -9.03 4.67
CA SER A 123 20.84 -9.98 5.58
C SER A 123 19.65 -9.35 6.33
N LEU A 124 19.50 -8.04 6.29
CA LEU A 124 18.37 -7.33 6.87
C LEU A 124 17.17 -7.26 5.90
N VAL A 125 17.29 -7.77 4.67
CA VAL A 125 16.17 -7.90 3.75
C VAL A 125 15.58 -9.30 3.85
N ILE A 126 14.32 -9.38 4.20
CA ILE A 126 13.55 -10.61 4.36
C ILE A 126 12.48 -10.64 3.28
N ASP A 127 12.52 -11.62 2.41
CA ASP A 127 11.55 -11.78 1.33
C ASP A 127 10.45 -12.78 1.71
N LEU A 128 9.26 -12.26 1.96
CA LEU A 128 8.02 -13.03 2.19
C LEU A 128 7.01 -12.84 1.05
N THR A 129 7.42 -12.34 -0.13
CA THR A 129 6.52 -12.19 -1.28
C THR A 129 5.96 -13.55 -1.71
N GLY A 130 4.64 -13.62 -1.89
CA GLY A 130 3.94 -14.86 -2.23
C GLY A 130 3.82 -15.87 -1.09
N GLN A 131 4.34 -15.59 0.10
CA GLN A 131 4.39 -16.53 1.23
C GLN A 131 3.39 -16.20 2.34
N THR A 132 2.60 -15.15 2.18
CA THR A 132 1.61 -14.73 3.17
C THR A 132 0.20 -14.79 2.60
N SER A 133 -0.75 -15.29 3.39
CA SER A 133 -2.17 -15.07 3.15
C SER A 133 -2.52 -13.59 3.37
N LEU A 134 -3.71 -13.17 2.92
CA LEU A 134 -4.15 -11.79 3.12
C LEU A 134 -4.25 -11.40 4.60
N ARG A 135 -4.64 -12.33 5.47
CA ARG A 135 -4.71 -12.11 6.92
C ARG A 135 -3.31 -12.03 7.55
N GLU A 136 -2.38 -12.88 7.10
CA GLU A 136 -0.97 -12.79 7.53
C GLU A 136 -0.32 -11.50 7.05
N LEU A 137 -0.61 -11.03 5.84
CA LEU A 137 -0.16 -9.73 5.37
C LEU A 137 -0.68 -8.59 6.25
N ALA A 138 -1.95 -8.63 6.66
CA ALA A 138 -2.49 -7.67 7.61
C ALA A 138 -1.79 -7.74 8.98
N ALA A 139 -1.48 -8.94 9.47
CA ALA A 139 -0.72 -9.12 10.72
C ALA A 139 0.72 -8.62 10.59
N LEU A 140 1.38 -8.87 9.46
CA LEU A 140 2.71 -8.34 9.15
C LEU A 140 2.72 -6.81 9.16
N ILE A 141 1.75 -6.18 8.49
CA ILE A 141 1.58 -4.71 8.49
C ILE A 141 1.26 -4.19 9.89
N LYS A 142 0.44 -4.91 10.67
CA LYS A 142 0.15 -4.53 12.06
C LYS A 142 1.41 -4.48 12.93
N GLY A 143 2.35 -5.40 12.70
CA GLY A 143 3.63 -5.50 13.44
C GLY A 143 4.71 -4.53 12.98
N CYS A 144 4.65 -3.96 11.77
CA CYS A 144 5.72 -3.10 11.24
C CYS A 144 5.78 -1.74 11.95
N SER A 145 6.94 -1.12 11.94
CA SER A 145 7.13 0.27 12.35
C SER A 145 6.71 1.25 11.27
N PHE A 146 6.89 0.87 9.99
CA PHE A 146 6.61 1.70 8.83
C PHE A 146 6.17 0.87 7.63
N TYR A 147 5.34 1.45 6.75
CA TYR A 147 4.84 0.79 5.55
C TYR A 147 5.09 1.63 4.29
N ILE A 148 5.54 0.99 3.22
CA ILE A 148 5.85 1.65 1.95
C ILE A 148 5.25 0.87 0.79
N SER A 149 4.48 1.52 -0.07
CA SER A 149 4.02 0.96 -1.35
C SER A 149 3.57 2.03 -2.34
N ALA A 150 3.33 1.62 -3.57
CA ALA A 150 2.50 2.38 -4.48
C ALA A 150 0.99 2.25 -4.12
N ASP A 151 0.10 2.84 -4.93
CA ASP A 151 -1.36 2.70 -4.81
C ASP A 151 -1.80 1.25 -5.05
N THR A 152 -1.91 0.48 -3.97
CA THR A 152 -2.22 -0.96 -3.97
C THR A 152 -3.15 -1.33 -2.81
N GLY A 153 -3.79 -2.51 -2.87
CA GLY A 153 -4.72 -2.98 -1.84
C GLY A 153 -4.15 -2.96 -0.41
N PRO A 154 -2.95 -3.50 -0.16
CA PRO A 154 -2.31 -3.50 1.16
C PRO A 154 -2.09 -2.12 1.78
N LEU A 155 -1.99 -1.05 0.98
CA LEU A 155 -1.93 0.32 1.49
C LEU A 155 -3.13 0.66 2.39
N HIS A 156 -4.32 0.15 2.03
CA HIS A 156 -5.52 0.40 2.81
C HIS A 156 -5.54 -0.36 4.14
N PHE A 157 -4.85 -1.51 4.24
CA PHE A 157 -4.61 -2.15 5.54
C PHE A 157 -3.71 -1.32 6.42
N ALA A 158 -2.63 -0.77 5.86
CA ALA A 158 -1.73 0.11 6.62
C ALA A 158 -2.46 1.37 7.12
N ALA A 159 -3.30 1.97 6.29
CA ALA A 159 -4.14 3.10 6.66
C ALA A 159 -5.16 2.74 7.76
N ALA A 160 -5.89 1.62 7.59
CA ALA A 160 -6.87 1.12 8.56
C ALA A 160 -6.23 0.78 9.92
N LEU A 161 -5.01 0.26 9.90
CA LEU A 161 -4.21 -0.04 11.08
C LEU A 161 -3.47 1.19 11.65
N LYS A 162 -3.69 2.37 11.07
CA LYS A 162 -3.10 3.67 11.49
C LYS A 162 -1.56 3.63 11.53
N LYS A 163 -0.94 2.85 10.63
CA LYS A 163 0.51 2.74 10.54
C LYS A 163 1.11 3.98 9.89
N PRO A 164 2.29 4.43 10.33
CA PRO A 164 3.09 5.36 9.56
C PRO A 164 3.37 4.76 8.18
N LEU A 165 3.13 5.54 7.12
CA LEU A 165 3.27 5.02 5.76
C LEU A 165 3.69 6.07 4.73
N VAL A 166 4.37 5.59 3.69
CA VAL A 166 4.56 6.33 2.43
C VAL A 166 3.79 5.63 1.31
N ALA A 167 2.98 6.40 0.60
CA ALA A 167 2.20 5.96 -0.55
C ALA A 167 2.59 6.73 -1.81
N MET A 168 3.00 6.01 -2.86
CA MET A 168 3.45 6.60 -4.11
C MET A 168 2.34 6.58 -5.17
N TYR A 169 2.10 7.71 -5.81
CA TYR A 169 1.05 7.91 -6.81
C TYR A 169 1.63 8.49 -8.10
N GLY A 170 1.59 7.71 -9.15
CA GLY A 170 1.93 8.13 -10.51
C GLY A 170 0.66 8.30 -11.36
N PRO A 171 0.13 7.22 -11.99
CA PRO A 171 -1.01 7.32 -12.89
C PRO A 171 -2.35 7.45 -12.16
N THR A 172 -2.42 7.17 -10.85
CA THR A 172 -3.65 7.23 -10.05
C THR A 172 -3.72 8.52 -9.22
N LYS A 173 -4.88 8.78 -8.63
CA LYS A 173 -5.18 10.01 -7.91
C LYS A 173 -5.35 9.73 -6.42
N ALA A 174 -4.49 10.30 -5.61
CA ALA A 174 -4.52 10.11 -4.16
C ALA A 174 -5.76 10.74 -3.50
N ASP A 175 -6.26 11.85 -4.03
CA ASP A 175 -7.52 12.47 -3.60
C ASP A 175 -8.71 11.52 -3.74
N ARG A 176 -8.63 10.56 -4.68
CA ARG A 176 -9.67 9.58 -4.93
C ARG A 176 -9.50 8.27 -4.16
N THR A 177 -8.30 7.76 -4.03
CA THR A 177 -8.00 6.43 -3.49
C THR A 177 -6.84 6.43 -2.51
N GLY A 178 -6.51 7.55 -1.90
CA GLY A 178 -5.43 7.66 -0.93
C GLY A 178 -5.69 6.93 0.39
N PRO A 179 -4.72 6.95 1.31
CA PRO A 179 -4.87 6.35 2.64
C PRO A 179 -5.86 7.16 3.49
N TYR A 180 -7.14 6.77 3.42
CA TYR A 180 -8.24 7.48 4.06
C TYR A 180 -8.14 7.47 5.58
N GLY A 181 -8.33 8.62 6.22
CA GLY A 181 -8.32 8.75 7.67
C GLY A 181 -6.95 8.57 8.34
N SER A 182 -5.89 8.35 7.57
CA SER A 182 -4.54 8.19 8.12
C SER A 182 -3.89 9.54 8.41
N LYS A 183 -3.61 9.83 9.70
CA LYS A 183 -2.90 11.05 10.12
C LYS A 183 -1.38 10.96 9.95
N ASN A 184 -0.86 9.73 9.84
CA ASN A 184 0.59 9.43 9.75
C ASN A 184 0.98 8.94 8.36
N SER A 185 0.37 9.50 7.31
CA SER A 185 0.65 9.12 5.93
C SER A 185 1.35 10.25 5.18
N THR A 186 2.42 9.90 4.48
CA THR A 186 3.04 10.74 3.46
C THR A 186 2.60 10.23 2.08
N VAL A 187 1.95 11.08 1.32
CA VAL A 187 1.54 10.77 -0.06
C VAL A 187 2.47 11.49 -1.01
N LEU A 188 3.25 10.73 -1.76
CA LEU A 188 4.16 11.23 -2.78
C LEU A 188 3.46 11.19 -4.14
N LEU A 189 3.22 12.35 -4.71
CA LEU A 189 2.68 12.49 -6.05
C LEU A 189 3.84 12.62 -7.04
N SER A 190 3.76 11.89 -8.14
CA SER A 190 4.72 12.03 -9.23
C SER A 190 4.76 13.50 -9.73
N PRO A 191 5.94 14.07 -9.97
CA PRO A 191 6.08 15.39 -10.57
C PRO A 191 5.72 15.42 -12.07
N ALA A 192 5.46 14.25 -12.67
CA ALA A 192 5.08 14.16 -14.08
C ALA A 192 3.82 14.96 -14.39
N LYS A 193 3.84 15.76 -15.47
CA LYS A 193 2.67 16.56 -15.90
C LYS A 193 1.41 15.74 -16.19
N CYS A 194 1.58 14.44 -16.50
CA CYS A 194 0.47 13.52 -16.76
C CYS A 194 0.07 12.70 -15.52
N ALA A 195 0.59 12.99 -14.32
CA ALA A 195 0.21 12.30 -13.10
C ALA A 195 -1.32 12.32 -12.91
N GLY A 196 -1.87 11.22 -12.39
CA GLY A 196 -3.32 11.07 -12.23
C GLY A 196 -4.11 10.78 -13.52
N CYS A 197 -3.45 10.37 -14.60
CA CYS A 197 -4.09 10.11 -15.92
C CYS A 197 -4.97 8.86 -15.98
N LEU A 198 -4.88 7.96 -14.98
CA LEU A 198 -5.62 6.70 -14.85
C LEU A 198 -5.37 5.69 -15.99
N LYS A 199 -4.27 5.80 -16.71
CA LYS A 199 -3.91 4.89 -17.81
C LYS A 199 -3.34 3.58 -17.25
N LYS A 200 -3.94 2.45 -17.65
CA LYS A 200 -3.46 1.10 -17.34
C LYS A 200 -2.38 0.61 -18.32
N LYS A 201 -2.28 1.26 -19.47
CA LYS A 201 -1.24 1.05 -20.50
C LYS A 201 -0.65 2.41 -20.84
N CYS A 202 0.66 2.49 -20.98
CA CYS A 202 1.36 3.75 -21.24
C CYS A 202 2.63 3.48 -22.03
N ASP A 203 2.76 4.14 -23.17
CA ASP A 203 3.95 4.01 -24.03
C ASP A 203 5.11 4.87 -23.52
N ASN A 204 4.83 5.91 -22.73
CA ASN A 204 5.81 6.79 -22.12
C ASN A 204 5.67 6.73 -20.58
N TRP A 205 5.93 5.53 -20.02
CA TRP A 205 5.82 5.32 -18.58
C TRP A 205 7.06 5.85 -17.85
N HIS A 206 6.94 7.06 -17.32
CA HIS A 206 8.00 7.69 -16.54
C HIS A 206 7.52 8.17 -15.16
N CYS A 207 6.20 8.36 -14.98
CA CYS A 207 5.68 8.97 -13.76
C CYS A 207 6.06 8.25 -12.45
N MET A 208 6.25 6.93 -12.49
CA MET A 208 6.73 6.19 -11.32
C MET A 208 8.26 6.25 -11.18
N HIS A 209 8.98 6.42 -12.29
CA HIS A 209 10.44 6.65 -12.27
C HIS A 209 10.79 8.03 -11.70
N ASP A 210 9.94 9.04 -11.93
CA ASP A 210 10.16 10.40 -11.44
C ASP A 210 10.01 10.54 -9.92
N ILE A 211 9.44 9.54 -9.24
CA ILE A 211 9.48 9.42 -7.78
C ILE A 211 10.80 8.73 -7.44
N THR A 212 11.77 9.48 -6.92
CA THR A 212 13.11 8.93 -6.64
C THR A 212 13.19 8.25 -5.27
N PRO A 213 14.17 7.33 -5.06
CA PRO A 213 14.40 6.73 -3.74
C PRO A 213 14.63 7.75 -2.64
N GLU A 214 15.27 8.89 -2.92
CA GLU A 214 15.52 9.98 -1.97
C GLU A 214 14.21 10.64 -1.49
N MET A 215 13.20 10.71 -2.36
CA MET A 215 11.90 11.26 -1.99
C MET A 215 11.13 10.36 -1.03
N VAL A 216 11.39 9.03 -1.12
CA VAL A 216 10.71 8.01 -0.31
C VAL A 216 11.41 7.77 1.02
N TYR A 217 12.77 7.86 1.01
CA TYR A 217 13.63 7.78 2.18
C TYR A 217 13.55 9.03 3.03
#